data_284be9b7cb4aff22d85359f340ac8950
#
_entry.id   284be9b7cb4aff22d85359f340ac8950
#
_cell.length_a   1.000
_cell.length_b   1.000
_cell.length_c   1.000
_cell.angle_alpha   90.00
_cell.angle_beta   90.00
_cell.angle_gamma   90.00
#
_symmetry.space_group_name_H-M   'P 1'
#
loop_
_entity.id
_entity.type
_entity.pdbx_description
1 polymer ?
#
loop_
_entity_poly.entity_id
_entity_poly.type
_entity_poly.pdbx_seq_one_letter_code
_entity_poly.pdbx_strand_id
1 'polypeptide(L)'
;MRKLPLGLLPVLIFLAVFFAAPLLINLLESLRGPDGARGIAQFIRIFGDAYYLAVIGQTLLFGLVVTLACALMGYPLGYAVARAEGAFKIVLIFVVVTPLLVNVVVRSFGWLVILGGSGAINAAMRALGLPQLDLIYNWLGVGIAMVHVLLPFMALSVAGTLETLDRRVEDAARVLGAPPLRVFWHVTLPVSAQGLITGCILCFTLSIGSF
;
A
#
# COMPACT_ATOMS: atom_id res chain seq x y z
N MET A 1 -12.33 23.03 -29.71
CA MET A 1 -12.82 23.00 -28.33
C MET A 1 -13.93 21.96 -28.24
N ARG A 2 -13.67 20.77 -27.65
CA ARG A 2 -14.69 19.73 -27.46
C ARG A 2 -15.73 20.27 -26.46
N LYS A 3 -16.97 20.44 -26.88
CA LYS A 3 -18.07 20.80 -26.01
C LYS A 3 -18.21 19.70 -24.95
N LEU A 4 -18.03 20.03 -23.67
CA LEU A 4 -18.34 19.11 -22.58
C LEU A 4 -19.81 18.69 -22.74
N PRO A 5 -20.10 17.38 -22.78
CA PRO A 5 -21.47 16.92 -22.89
C PRO A 5 -22.23 17.38 -21.63
N LEU A 6 -23.39 18.03 -21.83
CA LEU A 6 -24.24 18.57 -20.74
C LEU A 6 -24.54 17.50 -19.68
N GLY A 7 -24.53 16.22 -20.03
CA GLY A 7 -24.70 15.10 -19.09
C GLY A 7 -23.60 14.95 -18.03
N LEU A 8 -22.40 15.54 -18.21
CA LEU A 8 -21.35 15.55 -17.18
C LEU A 8 -21.52 16.67 -16.15
N LEU A 9 -22.36 17.64 -16.41
CA LEU A 9 -22.54 18.82 -15.54
C LEU A 9 -22.93 18.45 -14.09
N PRO A 10 -23.90 17.55 -13.81
CA PRO A 10 -24.24 17.15 -12.45
C PRO A 10 -23.06 16.53 -11.69
N VAL A 11 -22.27 15.67 -12.37
CA VAL A 11 -21.10 15.03 -11.78
C VAL A 11 -20.01 16.06 -11.47
N LEU A 12 -19.78 17.02 -12.37
CA LEU A 12 -18.79 18.09 -12.15
C LEU A 12 -19.20 19.01 -11.00
N ILE A 13 -20.48 19.36 -10.89
CA ILE A 13 -21.00 20.15 -9.77
C ILE A 13 -20.83 19.39 -8.45
N PHE A 14 -21.18 18.11 -8.43
CA PHE A 14 -20.98 17.27 -7.25
C PHE A 14 -19.50 17.23 -6.81
N LEU A 15 -18.60 16.98 -7.74
CA LEU A 15 -17.15 16.98 -7.46
C LEU A 15 -16.63 18.35 -7.02
N ALA A 16 -17.13 19.42 -7.62
CA ALA A 16 -16.75 20.79 -7.24
C ALA A 16 -17.19 21.11 -5.80
N VAL A 17 -18.42 20.77 -5.43
CA VAL A 17 -18.98 21.08 -4.11
C VAL A 17 -18.43 20.16 -3.02
N PHE A 18 -18.37 18.85 -3.25
CA PHE A 18 -18.02 17.88 -2.20
C PHE A 18 -16.55 17.51 -2.15
N PHE A 19 -15.78 17.78 -3.19
CA PHE A 19 -14.36 17.49 -3.25
C PHE A 19 -13.49 18.74 -3.37
N ALA A 20 -13.72 19.58 -4.39
CA ALA A 20 -12.86 20.74 -4.62
C ALA A 20 -13.09 21.85 -3.58
N ALA A 21 -14.34 22.13 -3.17
CA ALA A 21 -14.60 23.18 -2.18
C ALA A 21 -13.99 22.88 -0.81
N PRO A 22 -14.11 21.69 -0.19
CA PRO A 22 -13.41 21.36 1.05
C PRO A 22 -11.90 21.46 0.94
N LEU A 23 -11.31 21.04 -0.19
CA LEU A 23 -9.86 21.15 -0.41
C LEU A 23 -9.41 22.62 -0.47
N LEU A 24 -10.18 23.48 -1.16
CA LEU A 24 -9.91 24.92 -1.22
C LEU A 24 -10.05 25.58 0.15
N ILE A 25 -11.06 25.20 0.94
CA ILE A 25 -11.24 25.70 2.30
C ILE A 25 -10.04 25.30 3.16
N ASN A 26 -9.60 24.02 3.14
CA ASN A 26 -8.43 23.57 3.87
C ASN A 26 -7.16 24.31 3.43
N LEU A 27 -6.98 24.52 2.13
CA LEU A 27 -5.84 25.28 1.60
C LEU A 27 -5.86 26.74 2.09
N LEU A 28 -7.02 27.40 2.06
CA LEU A 28 -7.16 28.77 2.56
C LEU A 28 -6.94 28.85 4.07
N GLU A 29 -7.43 27.86 4.82
CA GLU A 29 -7.23 27.78 6.27
C GLU A 29 -5.76 27.50 6.63
N SER A 30 -5.06 26.69 5.86
CA SER A 30 -3.62 26.43 6.05
C SER A 30 -2.75 27.69 5.88
N LEU A 31 -3.25 28.72 5.17
CA LEU A 31 -2.59 29.99 5.01
C LEU A 31 -2.94 31.00 6.13
N ARG A 32 -3.83 30.66 7.08
CA ARG A 32 -4.14 31.50 8.23
C ARG A 32 -3.16 31.24 9.36
N GLY A 33 -2.46 32.26 9.80
CA GLY A 33 -1.63 32.24 10.99
C GLY A 33 -2.44 32.21 12.29
N PRO A 34 -1.82 31.94 13.45
CA PRO A 34 -2.46 31.97 14.76
C PRO A 34 -3.14 33.33 15.07
N ASP A 35 -2.60 34.40 14.52
CA ASP A 35 -3.09 35.76 14.69
C ASP A 35 -4.17 36.17 13.66
N GLY A 36 -4.68 35.23 12.88
CA GLY A 36 -5.66 35.46 11.81
C GLY A 36 -5.09 36.14 10.55
N ALA A 37 -3.81 36.50 10.54
CA ALA A 37 -3.12 37.04 9.38
C ALA A 37 -2.92 35.95 8.32
N ARG A 38 -3.18 36.28 7.05
CA ARG A 38 -2.90 35.36 5.93
C ARG A 38 -1.42 35.43 5.58
N GLY A 39 -0.77 34.24 5.50
CA GLY A 39 0.63 34.16 5.12
C GLY A 39 1.19 32.75 5.22
N ILE A 40 2.46 32.61 4.86
CA ILE A 40 3.21 31.34 4.89
C ILE A 40 3.92 31.10 6.24
N ALA A 41 3.66 31.93 7.24
CA ALA A 41 4.34 31.90 8.53
C ALA A 41 4.21 30.51 9.23
N GLN A 42 3.06 29.86 9.12
CA GLN A 42 2.86 28.48 9.64
C GLN A 42 3.77 27.47 8.96
N PHE A 43 3.91 27.55 7.64
CA PHE A 43 4.80 26.67 6.89
C PHE A 43 6.26 26.89 7.29
N ILE A 44 6.69 28.16 7.42
CA ILE A 44 8.05 28.48 7.90
C ILE A 44 8.27 27.90 9.30
N ARG A 45 7.30 27.98 10.19
CA ARG A 45 7.36 27.39 11.52
C ARG A 45 7.48 25.86 11.47
N ILE A 46 6.66 25.19 10.66
CA ILE A 46 6.71 23.72 10.51
C ILE A 46 8.08 23.27 9.98
N PHE A 47 8.58 23.91 8.94
CA PHE A 47 9.88 23.57 8.35
C PHE A 47 11.08 24.06 9.17
N GLY A 48 10.88 25.00 10.10
CA GLY A 48 11.92 25.48 11.02
C GLY A 48 12.00 24.70 12.33
N ASP A 49 11.02 23.87 12.66
CA ASP A 49 10.96 23.12 13.91
C ASP A 49 11.37 21.66 13.71
N ALA A 50 12.43 21.26 14.40
CA ALA A 50 12.98 19.91 14.33
C ALA A 50 11.95 18.81 14.69
N TYR A 51 10.98 19.11 15.56
CA TYR A 51 9.95 18.16 15.93
C TYR A 51 9.07 17.78 14.74
N TYR A 52 8.56 18.78 13.99
CA TYR A 52 7.71 18.51 12.83
C TYR A 52 8.48 17.80 11.71
N LEU A 53 9.73 18.17 11.49
CA LEU A 53 10.60 17.51 10.52
C LEU A 53 10.87 16.06 10.90
N ALA A 54 11.07 15.77 12.18
CA ALA A 54 11.23 14.41 12.68
C ALA A 54 9.96 13.58 12.47
N VAL A 55 8.78 14.12 12.76
CA VAL A 55 7.49 13.43 12.54
C VAL A 55 7.27 13.14 11.07
N ILE A 56 7.49 14.12 10.19
CA ILE A 56 7.38 13.95 8.74
C ILE A 56 8.36 12.88 8.26
N GLY A 57 9.61 12.96 8.68
CA GLY A 57 10.65 11.98 8.34
C GLY A 57 10.30 10.56 8.77
N GLN A 58 9.79 10.40 9.99
CA GLN A 58 9.33 9.12 10.51
C GLN A 58 8.14 8.55 9.72
N THR A 59 7.15 9.38 9.39
CA THR A 59 5.99 8.96 8.59
C THR A 59 6.41 8.50 7.18
N LEU A 60 7.31 9.24 6.53
CA LEU A 60 7.84 8.87 5.21
C LEU A 60 8.65 7.56 5.28
N LEU A 61 9.52 7.42 6.29
CA LEU A 61 10.30 6.20 6.51
C LEU A 61 9.40 5.01 6.75
N PHE A 62 8.38 5.16 7.58
CA PHE A 62 7.40 4.10 7.84
C PHE A 62 6.66 3.70 6.57
N GLY A 63 6.15 4.67 5.82
CA GLY A 63 5.50 4.43 4.53
C GLY A 63 6.40 3.67 3.56
N LEU A 64 7.69 4.03 3.50
CA LEU A 64 8.69 3.35 2.67
C LEU A 64 8.91 1.91 3.13
N VAL A 65 9.10 1.66 4.43
CA VAL A 65 9.32 0.32 4.98
C VAL A 65 8.13 -0.59 4.72
N VAL A 66 6.91 -0.10 4.96
CA VAL A 66 5.66 -0.84 4.67
C VAL A 66 5.56 -1.15 3.17
N THR A 67 5.85 -0.18 2.31
CA THR A 67 5.81 -0.36 0.85
C THR A 67 6.80 -1.41 0.38
N LEU A 68 8.04 -1.36 0.89
CA LEU A 68 9.07 -2.36 0.57
C LEU A 68 8.68 -3.76 1.05
N ALA A 69 8.10 -3.87 2.25
CA ALA A 69 7.58 -5.15 2.76
C ALA A 69 6.42 -5.67 1.87
N CYS A 70 5.49 -4.78 1.47
CA CYS A 70 4.43 -5.14 0.53
C CYS A 70 5.00 -5.55 -0.84
N ALA A 71 6.03 -4.88 -1.34
CA ALA A 71 6.66 -5.25 -2.61
C ALA A 71 7.34 -6.63 -2.52
N LEU A 72 8.08 -6.88 -1.45
CA LEU A 72 8.78 -8.14 -1.24
C LEU A 72 7.84 -9.33 -1.12
N MET A 73 6.72 -9.18 -0.40
CA MET A 73 5.74 -10.25 -0.19
C MET A 73 4.65 -10.28 -1.27
N GLY A 74 4.22 -9.13 -1.73
CA GLY A 74 3.13 -8.97 -2.70
C GLY A 74 3.55 -9.32 -4.13
N TYR A 75 4.82 -9.07 -4.50
CA TYR A 75 5.30 -9.44 -5.82
C TYR A 75 5.23 -10.95 -6.09
N PRO A 76 5.82 -11.85 -5.25
CA PRO A 76 5.69 -13.28 -5.46
C PRO A 76 4.24 -13.78 -5.39
N LEU A 77 3.42 -13.16 -4.53
CA LEU A 77 2.00 -13.48 -4.44
C LEU A 77 1.25 -13.07 -5.72
N GLY A 78 1.49 -11.86 -6.25
CA GLY A 78 0.94 -11.40 -7.50
C GLY A 78 1.39 -12.24 -8.70
N TYR A 79 2.66 -12.64 -8.72
CA TYR A 79 3.18 -13.58 -9.70
C TYR A 79 2.45 -14.93 -9.64
N ALA A 80 2.27 -15.48 -8.43
CA ALA A 80 1.53 -16.72 -8.24
C ALA A 80 0.08 -16.62 -8.73
N VAL A 81 -0.61 -15.52 -8.43
CA VAL A 81 -1.99 -15.25 -8.93
C VAL A 81 -2.03 -15.19 -10.45
N ALA A 82 -1.10 -14.47 -11.09
CA ALA A 82 -1.04 -14.32 -12.54
C ALA A 82 -0.75 -15.62 -13.29
N ARG A 83 0.01 -16.54 -12.66
CA ARG A 83 0.44 -17.81 -13.27
C ARG A 83 -0.43 -19.00 -12.86
N ALA A 84 -1.25 -18.85 -11.82
CA ALA A 84 -2.20 -19.89 -11.41
C ALA A 84 -3.33 -20.07 -12.43
N GLU A 85 -3.90 -21.28 -12.44
CA GLU A 85 -5.01 -21.64 -13.33
C GLU A 85 -6.10 -22.41 -12.57
N GLY A 86 -7.29 -22.46 -13.15
CA GLY A 86 -8.40 -23.23 -12.61
C GLY A 86 -8.82 -22.82 -11.19
N ALA A 87 -9.22 -23.80 -10.40
CA ALA A 87 -9.69 -23.61 -9.02
C ALA A 87 -8.62 -22.99 -8.10
N PHE A 88 -7.34 -23.29 -8.33
CA PHE A 88 -6.25 -22.76 -7.52
C PHE A 88 -6.11 -21.24 -7.67
N LYS A 89 -6.30 -20.69 -8.87
CA LYS A 89 -6.34 -19.23 -9.10
C LYS A 89 -7.45 -18.57 -8.29
N ILE A 90 -8.64 -19.18 -8.29
CA ILE A 90 -9.79 -18.64 -7.54
C ILE A 90 -9.48 -18.60 -6.05
N VAL A 91 -8.90 -19.66 -5.50
CA VAL A 91 -8.50 -19.71 -4.08
C VAL A 91 -7.46 -18.65 -3.76
N LEU A 92 -6.42 -18.49 -4.60
CA LEU A 92 -5.41 -17.45 -4.40
C LEU A 92 -6.00 -16.04 -4.41
N ILE A 93 -6.85 -15.74 -5.39
CA ILE A 93 -7.54 -14.43 -5.46
C ILE A 93 -8.38 -14.22 -4.21
N PHE A 94 -9.14 -15.24 -3.78
CA PHE A 94 -9.97 -15.15 -2.58
C PHE A 94 -9.12 -14.85 -1.34
N VAL A 95 -8.01 -15.57 -1.14
CA VAL A 95 -7.08 -15.34 -0.01
C VAL A 95 -6.50 -13.94 -0.06
N VAL A 96 -6.08 -13.47 -1.24
CA VAL A 96 -5.52 -12.12 -1.42
C VAL A 96 -6.54 -11.03 -1.13
N VAL A 97 -7.79 -11.20 -1.58
CA VAL A 97 -8.84 -10.18 -1.46
C VAL A 97 -9.52 -10.20 -0.09
N THR A 98 -9.51 -11.33 0.62
CA THR A 98 -10.16 -11.47 1.94
C THR A 98 -9.83 -10.34 2.92
N PRO A 99 -8.57 -9.87 3.08
CA PRO A 99 -8.28 -8.76 3.99
C PRO A 99 -9.05 -7.47 3.67
N LEU A 100 -9.40 -7.24 2.41
CA LEU A 100 -10.16 -6.05 1.99
C LEU A 100 -11.64 -6.15 2.34
N LEU A 101 -12.17 -7.37 2.45
CA LEU A 101 -13.57 -7.63 2.75
C LEU A 101 -13.86 -7.60 4.27
N VAL A 102 -12.83 -7.78 5.08
CA VAL A 102 -12.98 -7.78 6.55
C VAL A 102 -13.15 -6.36 7.06
N ASN A 103 -14.19 -6.14 7.86
CA ASN A 103 -14.44 -4.86 8.51
C ASN A 103 -13.22 -4.40 9.31
N VAL A 104 -12.89 -3.10 9.23
CA VAL A 104 -11.70 -2.52 9.87
C VAL A 104 -11.67 -2.74 11.38
N VAL A 105 -12.82 -2.63 12.05
CA VAL A 105 -12.92 -2.82 13.51
C VAL A 105 -12.59 -4.27 13.89
N VAL A 106 -13.21 -5.24 13.23
CA VAL A 106 -12.98 -6.68 13.48
C VAL A 106 -11.50 -7.03 13.25
N ARG A 107 -10.92 -6.50 12.17
CA ARG A 107 -9.52 -6.71 11.85
C ARG A 107 -8.59 -6.09 12.89
N SER A 108 -8.88 -4.88 13.39
CA SER A 108 -8.07 -4.22 14.41
C SER A 108 -8.09 -5.00 15.72
N PHE A 109 -9.27 -5.47 16.15
CA PHE A 109 -9.35 -6.36 17.32
C PHE A 109 -8.62 -7.68 17.10
N GLY A 110 -8.71 -8.28 15.90
CA GLY A 110 -7.95 -9.48 15.55
C GLY A 110 -6.45 -9.28 15.73
N TRP A 111 -5.91 -8.15 15.24
CA TRP A 111 -4.50 -7.83 15.43
C TRP A 111 -4.13 -7.59 16.89
N LEU A 112 -4.96 -6.91 17.68
CA LEU A 112 -4.74 -6.73 19.12
C LEU A 112 -4.64 -8.09 19.86
N VAL A 113 -5.49 -9.05 19.50
CA VAL A 113 -5.44 -10.40 20.08
C VAL A 113 -4.19 -11.17 19.63
N ILE A 114 -3.82 -11.10 18.36
CA ILE A 114 -2.67 -11.85 17.80
C ILE A 114 -1.33 -11.28 18.31
N LEU A 115 -1.19 -9.94 18.36
CA LEU A 115 0.03 -9.24 18.74
C LEU A 115 0.17 -9.03 20.25
N GLY A 116 -0.88 -9.29 21.02
CA GLY A 116 -0.90 -9.11 22.48
C GLY A 116 0.14 -9.95 23.22
N GLY A 117 0.44 -9.57 24.46
CA GLY A 117 1.40 -10.29 25.31
C GLY A 117 1.03 -11.78 25.53
N SER A 118 -0.28 -12.11 25.58
CA SER A 118 -0.80 -13.48 25.61
C SER A 118 -1.24 -14.01 24.23
N GLY A 119 -0.99 -13.24 23.16
CA GLY A 119 -1.41 -13.57 21.80
C GLY A 119 -0.59 -14.70 21.16
N ALA A 120 -1.05 -15.13 19.97
CA ALA A 120 -0.50 -16.28 19.27
C ALA A 120 1.01 -16.13 18.97
N ILE A 121 1.47 -14.91 18.62
CA ILE A 121 2.89 -14.66 18.33
C ILE A 121 3.73 -14.85 19.58
N ASN A 122 3.33 -14.25 20.70
CA ASN A 122 4.06 -14.39 21.97
C ASN A 122 3.95 -15.80 22.57
N ALA A 123 2.85 -16.51 22.30
CA ALA A 123 2.74 -17.91 22.66
C ALA A 123 3.75 -18.78 21.88
N ALA A 124 3.90 -18.56 20.59
CA ALA A 124 4.91 -19.22 19.77
C ALA A 124 6.34 -18.88 20.23
N MET A 125 6.62 -17.60 20.53
CA MET A 125 7.92 -17.16 21.04
C MET A 125 8.29 -17.88 22.35
N ARG A 126 7.34 -18.00 23.28
CA ARG A 126 7.52 -18.75 24.55
C ARG A 126 7.81 -20.23 24.29
N ALA A 127 7.08 -20.85 23.36
CA ALA A 127 7.29 -22.27 23.02
C ALA A 127 8.68 -22.53 22.43
N LEU A 128 9.26 -21.52 21.77
CA LEU A 128 10.62 -21.57 21.21
C LEU A 128 11.71 -21.12 22.20
N GLY A 129 11.36 -20.77 23.45
CA GLY A 129 12.30 -20.25 24.44
C GLY A 129 12.83 -18.85 24.14
N LEU A 130 12.14 -18.07 23.27
CA LEU A 130 12.52 -16.73 22.87
C LEU A 130 11.82 -15.67 23.76
N PRO A 131 12.45 -14.48 23.94
CA PRO A 131 11.84 -13.40 24.71
C PRO A 131 10.54 -12.93 24.07
N GLN A 132 9.60 -12.49 24.90
CA GLN A 132 8.34 -11.91 24.42
C GLN A 132 8.59 -10.55 23.73
N LEU A 133 7.80 -10.27 22.72
CA LEU A 133 7.86 -9.04 21.95
C LEU A 133 6.67 -8.14 22.33
N ASP A 134 6.97 -6.89 22.66
CA ASP A 134 5.96 -5.85 22.84
C ASP A 134 5.58 -5.30 21.46
N LEU A 135 4.58 -5.92 20.82
CA LEU A 135 4.15 -5.56 19.46
C LEU A 135 2.94 -4.63 19.44
N ILE A 136 2.24 -4.46 20.57
CA ILE A 136 1.10 -3.53 20.66
C ILE A 136 1.62 -2.10 20.81
N TYR A 137 1.01 -1.18 20.07
CA TYR A 137 1.32 0.27 20.06
C TYR A 137 2.77 0.61 19.70
N ASN A 138 3.43 -0.25 18.96
CA ASN A 138 4.75 0.05 18.41
C ASN A 138 4.79 -0.03 16.88
N TRP A 139 5.86 0.51 16.30
CA TRP A 139 6.08 0.59 14.86
C TRP A 139 6.02 -0.78 14.15
N LEU A 140 6.54 -1.84 14.80
CA LEU A 140 6.54 -3.18 14.22
C LEU A 140 5.13 -3.74 14.13
N GLY A 141 4.35 -3.65 15.20
CA GLY A 141 2.98 -4.16 15.23
C GLY A 141 2.06 -3.43 14.24
N VAL A 142 2.16 -2.08 14.22
CA VAL A 142 1.43 -1.27 13.23
C VAL A 142 1.87 -1.61 11.81
N GLY A 143 3.18 -1.78 11.59
CA GLY A 143 3.73 -2.15 10.28
C GLY A 143 3.21 -3.50 9.78
N ILE A 144 3.18 -4.53 10.64
CA ILE A 144 2.62 -5.85 10.30
C ILE A 144 1.15 -5.74 9.90
N ALA A 145 0.34 -5.03 10.69
CA ALA A 145 -1.07 -4.81 10.40
C ALA A 145 -1.27 -4.04 9.07
N MET A 146 -0.43 -3.02 8.81
CA MET A 146 -0.48 -2.24 7.58
C MET A 146 -0.08 -3.07 6.35
N VAL A 147 0.98 -3.86 6.44
CA VAL A 147 1.39 -4.76 5.35
C VAL A 147 0.25 -5.72 5.00
N HIS A 148 -0.39 -6.34 6.00
CA HIS A 148 -1.53 -7.24 5.76
C HIS A 148 -2.67 -6.56 5.00
N VAL A 149 -2.98 -5.29 5.31
CA VAL A 149 -4.04 -4.52 4.64
C VAL A 149 -3.65 -4.10 3.22
N LEU A 150 -2.38 -3.73 3.03
CA LEU A 150 -1.91 -3.15 1.76
C LEU A 150 -1.38 -4.21 0.78
N LEU A 151 -1.05 -5.41 1.27
CA LEU A 151 -0.57 -6.54 0.46
C LEU A 151 -1.45 -6.85 -0.76
N PRO A 152 -2.80 -6.88 -0.64
CA PRO A 152 -3.68 -7.10 -1.79
C PRO A 152 -3.49 -6.09 -2.92
N PHE A 153 -3.30 -4.81 -2.60
CA PHE A 153 -3.10 -3.76 -3.62
C PHE A 153 -1.82 -4.00 -4.41
N MET A 154 -0.74 -4.38 -3.73
CA MET A 154 0.52 -4.74 -4.39
C MET A 154 0.35 -5.99 -5.25
N ALA A 155 -0.19 -7.07 -4.68
CA ALA A 155 -0.34 -8.35 -5.37
C ALA A 155 -1.23 -8.23 -6.61
N LEU A 156 -2.37 -7.54 -6.51
CA LEU A 156 -3.30 -7.37 -7.63
C LEU A 156 -2.73 -6.43 -8.72
N SER A 157 -1.97 -5.39 -8.35
CA SER A 157 -1.29 -4.51 -9.33
C SER A 157 -0.26 -5.29 -10.15
N VAL A 158 0.54 -6.12 -9.48
CA VAL A 158 1.52 -7.00 -10.15
C VAL A 158 0.84 -8.06 -10.99
N ALA A 159 -0.19 -8.74 -10.43
CA ALA A 159 -0.94 -9.77 -11.15
C ALA A 159 -1.59 -9.23 -12.42
N GLY A 160 -2.28 -8.09 -12.34
CA GLY A 160 -2.93 -7.47 -13.49
C GLY A 160 -1.95 -7.13 -14.62
N THR A 161 -0.75 -6.65 -14.31
CA THR A 161 0.27 -6.38 -15.32
C THR A 161 0.85 -7.67 -15.91
N LEU A 162 1.10 -8.68 -15.08
CA LEU A 162 1.63 -9.97 -15.54
C LEU A 162 0.62 -10.77 -16.37
N GLU A 163 -0.68 -10.59 -16.16
CA GLU A 163 -1.73 -11.23 -16.96
C GLU A 163 -1.78 -10.68 -18.40
N THR A 164 -1.30 -9.44 -18.61
CA THR A 164 -1.17 -8.88 -19.98
C THR A 164 0.05 -9.40 -20.72
N LEU A 165 1.02 -9.99 -20.02
CA LEU A 165 2.21 -10.59 -20.62
C LEU A 165 1.89 -11.96 -21.19
N ASP A 166 2.12 -12.13 -22.52
CA ASP A 166 2.05 -13.45 -23.15
C ASP A 166 3.14 -14.37 -22.56
N ARG A 167 2.71 -15.49 -21.96
CA ARG A 167 3.62 -16.52 -21.40
C ARG A 167 4.63 -17.03 -22.43
N ARG A 168 4.31 -16.99 -23.73
CA ARG A 168 5.21 -17.40 -24.80
C ARG A 168 6.54 -16.66 -24.81
N VAL A 169 6.60 -15.43 -24.28
CA VAL A 169 7.84 -14.66 -24.18
C VAL A 169 8.78 -15.28 -23.14
N GLU A 170 8.25 -15.72 -21.99
CA GLU A 170 9.01 -16.44 -20.97
C GLU A 170 9.47 -17.82 -21.48
N ASP A 171 8.59 -18.53 -22.19
CA ASP A 171 8.88 -19.85 -22.75
C ASP A 171 9.91 -19.77 -23.87
N ALA A 172 9.84 -18.78 -24.75
CA ALA A 172 10.86 -18.55 -25.78
C ALA A 172 12.26 -18.31 -25.16
N ALA A 173 12.34 -17.54 -24.09
CA ALA A 173 13.60 -17.32 -23.38
C ALA A 173 14.15 -18.63 -22.76
N ARG A 174 13.28 -19.50 -22.25
CA ARG A 174 13.66 -20.82 -21.72
C ARG A 174 14.15 -21.76 -22.82
N VAL A 175 13.49 -21.77 -23.98
CA VAL A 175 13.90 -22.56 -25.17
C VAL A 175 15.28 -22.14 -25.66
N LEU A 176 15.62 -20.84 -25.54
CA LEU A 176 16.96 -20.31 -25.83
C LEU A 176 18.02 -20.64 -24.74
N GLY A 177 17.67 -21.47 -23.76
CA GLY A 177 18.60 -21.95 -22.71
C GLY A 177 18.75 -21.00 -21.53
N ALA A 178 17.92 -19.96 -21.39
CA ALA A 178 17.98 -19.08 -20.23
C ALA A 178 17.49 -19.80 -18.95
N PRO A 179 18.27 -19.83 -17.85
CA PRO A 179 17.82 -20.40 -16.59
C PRO A 179 16.67 -19.57 -16.00
N PRO A 180 15.77 -20.17 -15.18
CA PRO A 180 14.56 -19.51 -14.67
C PRO A 180 14.83 -18.16 -13.98
N LEU A 181 15.91 -18.05 -13.23
CA LEU A 181 16.30 -16.81 -12.56
C LEU A 181 16.67 -15.70 -13.56
N ARG A 182 17.30 -16.04 -14.68
CA ARG A 182 17.63 -15.07 -15.73
C ARG A 182 16.38 -14.63 -16.48
N VAL A 183 15.45 -15.54 -16.76
CA VAL A 183 14.13 -15.20 -17.32
C VAL A 183 13.39 -14.22 -16.41
N PHE A 184 13.39 -14.50 -15.09
CA PHE A 184 12.77 -13.63 -14.11
C PHE A 184 13.34 -12.20 -14.15
N TRP A 185 14.66 -12.05 -14.03
CA TRP A 185 15.30 -10.74 -13.95
C TRP A 185 15.28 -9.94 -15.27
N HIS A 186 15.36 -10.63 -16.43
CA HIS A 186 15.51 -9.95 -17.72
C HIS A 186 14.20 -9.88 -18.54
N VAL A 187 13.21 -10.70 -18.22
CA VAL A 187 11.93 -10.74 -18.93
C VAL A 187 10.78 -10.38 -18.01
N THR A 188 10.56 -11.19 -16.97
CA THR A 188 9.36 -11.07 -16.12
C THR A 188 9.35 -9.79 -15.31
N LEU A 189 10.44 -9.48 -14.59
CA LEU A 189 10.53 -8.30 -13.72
C LEU A 189 10.45 -6.97 -14.49
N PRO A 190 11.18 -6.76 -15.61
CA PRO A 190 11.07 -5.53 -16.38
C PRO A 190 9.68 -5.29 -16.95
N VAL A 191 9.01 -6.33 -17.43
CA VAL A 191 7.65 -6.20 -17.97
C VAL A 191 6.64 -5.92 -16.85
N SER A 192 6.79 -6.55 -15.69
CA SER A 192 5.93 -6.33 -14.55
C SER A 192 6.27 -5.06 -13.75
N ALA A 193 7.35 -4.36 -14.08
CA ALA A 193 7.80 -3.17 -13.36
C ALA A 193 6.72 -2.09 -13.27
N GLN A 194 5.91 -1.91 -14.29
CA GLN A 194 4.80 -0.97 -14.27
C GLN A 194 3.77 -1.32 -13.18
N GLY A 195 3.41 -2.60 -13.04
CA GLY A 195 2.52 -3.07 -11.97
C GLY A 195 3.14 -2.92 -10.60
N LEU A 196 4.44 -3.23 -10.47
CA LEU A 196 5.19 -3.05 -9.23
C LEU A 196 5.24 -1.58 -8.81
N ILE A 197 5.56 -0.66 -9.73
CA ILE A 197 5.59 0.77 -9.47
C ILE A 197 4.19 1.28 -9.06
N THR A 198 3.14 0.87 -9.77
CA THR A 198 1.76 1.23 -9.42
C THR A 198 1.39 0.72 -8.03
N GLY A 199 1.71 -0.53 -7.70
CA GLY A 199 1.53 -1.11 -6.38
C GLY A 199 2.31 -0.35 -5.30
N CYS A 200 3.56 0.02 -5.56
CA CYS A 200 4.38 0.82 -4.63
C CYS A 200 3.76 2.20 -4.38
N ILE A 201 3.31 2.90 -5.42
CA ILE A 201 2.67 4.22 -5.27
C ILE A 201 1.40 4.10 -4.43
N LEU A 202 0.55 3.09 -4.70
CA LEU A 202 -0.67 2.86 -3.93
C LEU A 202 -0.36 2.55 -2.46
N CYS A 203 0.53 1.59 -2.19
CA CYS A 203 0.90 1.20 -0.83
C CYS A 203 1.52 2.37 -0.06
N PHE A 204 2.41 3.13 -0.70
CA PHE A 204 3.06 4.29 -0.08
C PHE A 204 2.06 5.39 0.28
N THR A 205 1.21 5.76 -0.68
CA THR A 205 0.20 6.82 -0.48
C THR A 205 -0.81 6.43 0.60
N LEU A 206 -1.32 5.19 0.56
CA LEU A 206 -2.26 4.70 1.56
C LEU A 206 -1.62 4.55 2.95
N SER A 207 -0.35 4.15 3.00
CA SER A 207 0.39 4.05 4.28
C SER A 207 0.57 5.42 4.93
N ILE A 208 1.00 6.44 4.18
CA ILE A 208 1.14 7.81 4.71
C ILE A 208 -0.22 8.40 5.13
N GLY A 209 -1.28 8.16 4.33
CA GLY A 209 -2.62 8.67 4.62
C GLY A 209 -3.31 8.00 5.82
N SER A 210 -2.71 6.97 6.41
CA SER A 210 -3.27 6.24 7.56
C SER A 210 -2.72 6.73 8.91
N PHE A 211 -1.81 7.70 8.89
CA PHE A 211 -1.18 8.34 10.06
C PHE A 211 -1.69 9.74 10.32
#